data_1e07c5a4cce6e78e99ca4354ff203acc
#
_entry.id   1e07c5a4cce6e78e99ca4354ff203acc
#
_cell.length_a   1.000
_cell.length_b   1.000
_cell.length_c   1.000
_cell.angle_alpha   90.00
_cell.angle_beta   90.00
_cell.angle_gamma   90.00
#
_symmetry.space_group_name_H-M   'P 1'
#
loop_
_entity.id
_entity.type
_entity.pdbx_description
1 polymer ?
#
loop_
_entity_poly.entity_id
_entity_poly.type
_entity_poly.pdbx_seq_one_letter_code
_entity_poly.pdbx_strand_id
1 'polypeptide(L)'
;MVVGGNVRVRRFISITSKSALAATIAFILAACESKAPETVKPAATAPVFSSQNLAQRTIERRAIEAVIWGMPAVNYDLMYQAMVRDAKGAPNQIVYWSRLASWKNQTLTPNPDAIYLMPFLNTNDVGPVVLDIPPADDGSITGNVDDAWQVALEDVGIAGADKGKGGKYLILPPGYKGNAPAGYIVLPSDTHADFALLRSTPRSGSEEDVARAVAYGKRIKLYPLSQAAHPPATQFVDAINVVFDATIPYDLRYFQSLDRMVQSEPWLTRDKAMIDQLKSIGIEKGKPFSPGVATQQILNEAAREAHAWLDAGYAAAYSSPFYEGAHWALPVLPEVVEGQSTSYAKPDIYPVDGRGVTYSMGFIGIKHLGAGQFYLMTIKDKNGQGFDGNSTYRLTVPANVPVKQYWSATAYDRATHAQIRNMQWASRSSQTPGLQKNADGSVDIYFGPKSPTGKESNWVPTSVDGKFEVLFRLYGPQKPFFDKTWKLPDIEKTN
;
A
#
# COMPACT_ATOMS: atom_id res chain seq x y z
N MET A 1 -29.01 11.97 43.94
CA MET A 1 -28.09 11.83 45.10
C MET A 1 -26.70 12.21 44.61
N VAL A 2 -26.21 13.33 45.09
CA VAL A 2 -24.93 13.98 44.73
C VAL A 2 -23.85 13.46 45.66
N VAL A 3 -22.65 13.07 45.10
CA VAL A 3 -21.36 13.13 45.82
C VAL A 3 -20.31 13.31 44.71
N GLY A 4 -19.69 14.27 44.63
CA GLY A 4 -18.72 15.22 44.91
C GLY A 4 -17.34 14.65 45.32
N GLY A 5 -16.33 14.73 44.46
CA GLY A 5 -14.95 14.34 44.75
C GLY A 5 -13.95 15.31 44.15
N ASN A 6 -13.42 16.19 45.01
CA ASN A 6 -12.38 17.20 44.73
C ASN A 6 -11.04 16.57 44.37
N VAL A 7 -10.37 17.05 43.33
CA VAL A 7 -8.96 16.83 43.07
C VAL A 7 -8.14 18.09 43.36
N ARG A 8 -7.23 17.95 44.31
CA ARG A 8 -6.31 18.97 44.79
C ARG A 8 -5.18 19.24 43.79
N VAL A 9 -5.02 20.49 43.44
CA VAL A 9 -3.83 21.05 42.78
C VAL A 9 -2.71 21.18 43.82
N ARG A 10 -1.54 20.58 43.58
CA ARG A 10 -0.30 20.86 44.31
C ARG A 10 0.59 21.77 43.50
N ARG A 11 0.77 22.99 43.99
CA ARG A 11 1.85 23.93 43.62
C ARG A 11 3.16 23.42 44.16
N PHE A 12 4.23 23.42 43.35
CA PHE A 12 5.60 23.36 43.83
C PHE A 12 6.26 24.73 43.74
N ILE A 13 6.89 25.05 44.87
CA ILE A 13 7.54 26.30 45.19
C ILE A 13 8.96 26.30 44.64
N SER A 14 9.36 27.44 44.06
CA SER A 14 10.73 27.82 43.70
C SER A 14 11.57 28.05 44.97
N ILE A 15 12.81 27.52 44.94
CA ILE A 15 13.86 27.92 45.88
C ILE A 15 15.10 28.33 45.07
N THR A 16 15.39 29.61 45.16
CA THR A 16 16.63 30.24 44.75
C THR A 16 17.69 30.09 45.85
N SER A 17 18.93 29.72 45.52
CA SER A 17 20.06 30.01 46.36
C SER A 17 21.23 30.57 45.56
N LYS A 18 21.58 31.80 45.89
CA LYS A 18 22.82 32.47 45.48
C LYS A 18 23.98 32.01 46.39
N SER A 19 25.13 31.79 45.83
CA SER A 19 26.39 31.89 46.56
C SER A 19 27.49 32.37 45.64
N ALA A 20 28.03 33.51 45.99
CA ALA A 20 29.27 34.11 45.46
C ALA A 20 30.48 33.61 46.24
N LEU A 21 31.63 33.49 45.63
CA LEU A 21 32.94 33.95 46.13
C LEU A 21 34.08 33.64 45.16
N ALA A 22 34.68 34.66 44.68
CA ALA A 22 35.98 35.24 44.97
C ALA A 22 37.18 34.66 44.13
N ALA A 23 37.81 35.63 43.57
CA ALA A 23 38.97 35.70 42.69
C ALA A 23 40.25 35.00 43.18
N THR A 24 41.04 34.53 42.21
CA THR A 24 42.52 34.56 42.34
C THR A 24 43.13 34.84 40.99
N ILE A 25 43.87 35.94 40.87
CA ILE A 25 44.64 36.39 39.72
C ILE A 25 45.98 35.67 39.77
N ALA A 26 46.34 34.94 38.70
CA ALA A 26 47.72 34.52 38.45
C ALA A 26 48.09 34.95 37.02
N PHE A 27 49.01 35.93 36.94
CA PHE A 27 49.69 36.33 35.72
C PHE A 27 50.68 35.24 35.31
N ILE A 28 50.52 34.72 34.08
CA ILE A 28 51.60 34.01 33.39
C ILE A 28 51.69 34.64 31.99
N LEU A 29 52.82 35.31 31.75
CA LEU A 29 53.26 35.72 30.44
C LEU A 29 53.62 34.48 29.62
N ALA A 30 52.97 34.25 28.51
CA ALA A 30 53.39 33.32 27.48
C ALA A 30 53.21 33.93 26.09
N ALA A 31 54.27 33.83 25.33
CA ALA A 31 54.61 34.27 24.01
C ALA A 31 53.48 34.44 22.99
N CYS A 32 53.54 35.55 22.23
CA CYS A 32 52.84 35.78 20.98
C CYS A 32 53.29 34.76 19.91
N GLU A 33 52.45 33.75 19.62
CA GLU A 33 52.45 33.11 18.31
C GLU A 33 51.34 33.77 17.47
N SER A 34 51.73 34.42 16.40
CA SER A 34 50.85 35.01 15.40
C SER A 34 50.11 33.88 14.66
N LYS A 35 48.86 33.58 15.06
CA LYS A 35 47.95 32.79 14.21
C LYS A 35 47.66 33.58 12.95
N ALA A 36 47.89 32.94 11.79
CA ALA A 36 47.41 33.43 10.49
C ALA A 36 45.90 33.70 10.54
N PRO A 37 45.38 34.70 9.84
CA PRO A 37 43.99 35.02 9.86
C PRO A 37 43.19 33.83 9.31
N GLU A 38 42.30 33.30 10.14
CA GLU A 38 41.27 32.34 9.66
C GLU A 38 40.50 33.00 8.52
N THR A 39 40.56 32.41 7.34
CA THR A 39 39.72 32.78 6.21
C THR A 39 38.26 32.58 6.63
N VAL A 40 37.59 33.67 6.95
CA VAL A 40 36.13 33.68 7.18
C VAL A 40 35.50 33.16 5.93
N LYS A 41 34.95 31.93 6.00
CA LYS A 41 34.14 31.38 4.94
C LYS A 41 33.02 32.40 4.65
N PRO A 42 32.82 32.83 3.37
CA PRO A 42 31.74 33.78 3.06
C PRO A 42 30.44 33.26 3.63
N ALA A 43 29.74 34.06 4.42
CA ALA A 43 28.40 33.75 4.87
C ALA A 43 27.56 33.41 3.64
N ALA A 44 26.90 32.26 3.65
CA ALA A 44 26.00 31.86 2.58
C ALA A 44 25.03 33.03 2.32
N THR A 45 25.11 33.63 1.13
CA THR A 45 24.21 34.73 0.74
C THR A 45 22.78 34.23 0.89
N ALA A 46 21.94 34.96 1.63
CA ALA A 46 20.54 34.65 1.76
C ALA A 46 19.91 34.47 0.37
N PRO A 47 19.01 33.49 0.19
CA PRO A 47 18.44 33.22 -1.13
C PRO A 47 17.70 34.46 -1.65
N VAL A 48 18.01 34.83 -2.86
CA VAL A 48 17.35 35.99 -3.53
C VAL A 48 15.95 35.54 -3.96
N PHE A 49 14.92 36.15 -3.41
CA PHE A 49 13.51 35.89 -3.76
C PHE A 49 13.06 36.82 -4.90
N SER A 50 13.43 36.54 -6.14
CA SER A 50 12.86 37.22 -7.32
C SER A 50 11.45 36.68 -7.63
N SER A 51 10.60 37.48 -8.28
CA SER A 51 9.25 37.03 -8.70
C SER A 51 9.29 35.76 -9.54
N GLN A 52 10.24 35.64 -10.47
CA GLN A 52 10.40 34.46 -11.30
C GLN A 52 10.79 33.22 -10.45
N ASN A 53 11.73 33.36 -9.54
CA ASN A 53 12.14 32.29 -8.64
C ASN A 53 10.99 31.85 -7.74
N LEU A 54 10.19 32.78 -7.21
CA LEU A 54 9.04 32.44 -6.37
C LEU A 54 7.94 31.72 -7.16
N ALA A 55 7.69 32.11 -8.43
CA ALA A 55 6.73 31.43 -9.29
C ALA A 55 7.16 29.97 -9.57
N GLN A 56 8.41 29.75 -9.94
CA GLN A 56 8.97 28.41 -10.14
C GLN A 56 8.88 27.54 -8.90
N ARG A 57 9.33 28.05 -7.75
CA ARG A 57 9.25 27.35 -6.45
C ARG A 57 7.82 27.09 -6.01
N THR A 58 6.86 27.90 -6.48
CA THR A 58 5.45 27.66 -6.20
C THR A 58 4.97 26.42 -6.95
N ILE A 59 5.30 26.28 -8.25
CA ILE A 59 4.98 25.10 -9.04
C ILE A 59 5.62 23.85 -8.41
N GLU A 60 6.91 23.94 -8.09
CA GLU A 60 7.67 22.83 -7.48
C GLU A 60 7.02 22.28 -6.19
N ARG A 61 6.78 23.16 -5.20
CA ARG A 61 6.15 22.76 -3.94
C ARG A 61 4.77 22.13 -4.15
N ARG A 62 3.93 22.74 -5.00
CA ARG A 62 2.58 22.25 -5.27
C ARG A 62 2.59 20.95 -6.04
N ALA A 63 3.59 20.72 -6.90
CA ALA A 63 3.75 19.46 -7.60
C ALA A 63 4.17 18.33 -6.65
N ILE A 64 5.07 18.58 -5.69
CA ILE A 64 5.45 17.61 -4.66
C ILE A 64 4.22 17.20 -3.83
N GLU A 65 3.48 18.19 -3.31
CA GLU A 65 2.27 17.94 -2.54
C GLU A 65 1.18 17.21 -3.37
N ALA A 66 1.06 17.53 -4.66
CA ALA A 66 0.13 16.84 -5.54
C ALA A 66 0.49 15.35 -5.74
N VAL A 67 1.78 14.99 -5.73
CA VAL A 67 2.21 13.59 -5.79
C VAL A 67 1.83 12.87 -4.50
N ILE A 68 2.09 13.46 -3.33
CA ILE A 68 1.78 12.84 -2.03
C ILE A 68 0.27 12.66 -1.86
N TRP A 69 -0.49 13.73 -2.07
CA TRP A 69 -1.95 13.74 -1.95
C TRP A 69 -2.64 12.83 -2.97
N GLY A 70 -2.21 12.88 -4.23
CA GLY A 70 -2.83 12.16 -5.34
C GLY A 70 -2.49 10.67 -5.41
N MET A 71 -1.58 10.17 -4.57
CA MET A 71 -1.05 8.81 -4.66
C MET A 71 -2.14 7.71 -4.68
N PRO A 72 -3.17 7.72 -3.82
CA PRO A 72 -4.20 6.68 -3.88
C PRO A 72 -4.96 6.65 -5.20
N ALA A 73 -5.31 7.83 -5.74
CA ALA A 73 -6.04 7.94 -7.00
C ALA A 73 -5.17 7.56 -8.21
N VAL A 74 -3.90 7.97 -8.21
CA VAL A 74 -2.95 7.58 -9.27
C VAL A 74 -2.68 6.07 -9.24
N ASN A 75 -2.54 5.47 -8.06
CA ASN A 75 -2.41 4.02 -7.93
C ASN A 75 -3.62 3.29 -8.53
N TYR A 76 -4.84 3.76 -8.24
CA TYR A 76 -6.06 3.24 -8.87
C TYR A 76 -6.03 3.41 -10.40
N ASP A 77 -5.75 4.62 -10.90
CA ASP A 77 -5.73 4.88 -12.34
C ASP A 77 -4.71 3.99 -13.07
N LEU A 78 -3.53 3.78 -12.50
CA LEU A 78 -2.51 2.92 -13.10
C LEU A 78 -3.00 1.47 -13.25
N MET A 79 -3.70 0.92 -12.26
CA MET A 79 -4.32 -0.41 -12.36
C MET A 79 -5.43 -0.42 -13.41
N TYR A 80 -6.26 0.63 -13.45
CA TYR A 80 -7.30 0.79 -14.47
C TYR A 80 -6.70 0.90 -15.88
N GLN A 81 -5.64 1.69 -16.05
CA GLN A 81 -4.96 1.81 -17.35
C GLN A 81 -4.29 0.50 -17.77
N ALA A 82 -3.73 -0.27 -16.83
CA ALA A 82 -3.21 -1.61 -17.14
C ALA A 82 -4.34 -2.55 -17.60
N MET A 83 -5.53 -2.47 -17.01
CA MET A 83 -6.70 -3.20 -17.47
C MET A 83 -7.05 -2.83 -18.92
N VAL A 84 -7.14 -1.54 -19.23
CA VAL A 84 -7.53 -1.08 -20.57
C VAL A 84 -6.40 -1.29 -21.59
N ARG A 85 -5.20 -0.85 -21.25
CA ARG A 85 -4.05 -0.84 -22.17
C ARG A 85 -3.48 -2.23 -22.40
N ASP A 86 -3.26 -3.00 -21.32
CA ASP A 86 -2.51 -4.25 -21.38
C ASP A 86 -3.44 -5.45 -21.54
N ALA A 87 -4.47 -5.55 -20.70
CA ALA A 87 -5.42 -6.67 -20.73
C ALA A 87 -6.55 -6.50 -21.76
N LYS A 88 -6.71 -5.31 -22.39
CA LYS A 88 -7.77 -4.99 -23.36
C LYS A 88 -9.17 -5.13 -22.77
N GLY A 89 -9.31 -4.88 -21.49
CA GLY A 89 -10.59 -4.83 -20.79
C GLY A 89 -11.29 -3.48 -20.92
N ALA A 90 -12.49 -3.40 -20.35
CA ALA A 90 -13.34 -2.22 -20.31
C ALA A 90 -14.01 -2.06 -18.94
N PRO A 91 -14.57 -0.88 -18.61
CA PRO A 91 -15.35 -0.69 -17.39
C PRO A 91 -16.46 -1.73 -17.24
N ASN A 92 -16.80 -2.04 -16.01
CA ASN A 92 -17.82 -3.05 -15.66
C ASN A 92 -17.48 -4.48 -16.14
N GLN A 93 -16.19 -4.77 -16.26
CA GLN A 93 -15.65 -6.11 -16.47
C GLN A 93 -14.76 -6.52 -15.29
N ILE A 94 -14.48 -7.83 -15.18
CA ILE A 94 -13.61 -8.38 -14.15
C ILE A 94 -12.32 -8.85 -14.79
N VAL A 95 -11.21 -8.18 -14.48
CA VAL A 95 -9.87 -8.71 -14.79
C VAL A 95 -9.55 -9.83 -13.80
N TYR A 96 -9.04 -10.95 -14.28
CA TYR A 96 -8.65 -12.07 -13.45
C TYR A 96 -7.41 -12.78 -13.99
N TRP A 97 -6.85 -13.67 -13.20
CA TRP A 97 -5.74 -14.53 -13.61
C TRP A 97 -6.21 -15.99 -13.58
N SER A 98 -6.11 -16.70 -14.70
CA SER A 98 -6.58 -18.09 -14.84
C SER A 98 -5.68 -19.12 -14.18
N ARG A 99 -4.61 -18.71 -13.54
CA ARG A 99 -3.71 -19.47 -12.65
C ARG A 99 -2.99 -18.52 -11.71
N LEU A 100 -2.15 -19.04 -10.81
CA LEU A 100 -1.32 -18.21 -9.94
C LEU A 100 -0.46 -17.26 -10.77
N ALA A 101 -0.49 -15.97 -10.41
CA ALA A 101 0.16 -14.92 -11.17
C ALA A 101 1.68 -15.01 -11.05
N SER A 102 2.37 -14.82 -12.17
CA SER A 102 3.83 -14.65 -12.21
C SER A 102 4.21 -13.18 -12.06
N TRP A 103 5.51 -12.89 -12.18
CA TRP A 103 6.07 -11.54 -12.21
C TRP A 103 5.37 -10.59 -13.22
N LYS A 104 4.60 -11.11 -14.15
CA LYS A 104 3.82 -10.29 -15.09
C LYS A 104 2.71 -9.49 -14.42
N ASN A 105 2.28 -9.88 -13.22
CA ASN A 105 1.42 -9.04 -12.39
C ASN A 105 2.28 -8.00 -11.65
N GLN A 106 2.34 -6.81 -12.20
CA GLN A 106 3.12 -5.67 -11.72
C GLN A 106 2.24 -4.65 -11.00
N THR A 107 1.27 -5.13 -10.21
CA THR A 107 0.62 -4.32 -9.18
C THR A 107 1.52 -4.22 -7.94
N LEU A 108 1.22 -3.31 -7.01
CA LEU A 108 2.00 -3.17 -5.78
C LEU A 108 1.75 -4.36 -4.85
N THR A 109 2.83 -4.97 -4.38
CA THR A 109 2.85 -6.11 -3.43
C THR A 109 1.79 -7.19 -3.67
N PRO A 110 1.61 -7.70 -4.93
CA PRO A 110 0.59 -8.69 -5.21
C PRO A 110 0.90 -10.01 -4.51
N ASN A 111 -0.15 -10.76 -4.15
CA ASN A 111 0.02 -12.09 -3.57
C ASN A 111 0.05 -13.16 -4.68
N PRO A 112 1.20 -13.81 -4.96
CA PRO A 112 1.29 -14.84 -5.98
C PRO A 112 0.65 -16.18 -5.59
N ASP A 113 0.19 -16.34 -4.35
CA ASP A 113 -0.42 -17.59 -3.82
C ASP A 113 -1.95 -17.55 -3.83
N ALA A 114 -2.58 -16.55 -4.49
CA ALA A 114 -4.03 -16.41 -4.60
C ALA A 114 -4.45 -16.05 -6.02
N ILE A 115 -5.67 -16.42 -6.39
CA ILE A 115 -6.29 -16.01 -7.66
C ILE A 115 -6.94 -14.65 -7.47
N TYR A 116 -6.45 -13.66 -8.21
CA TYR A 116 -7.03 -12.31 -8.21
C TYR A 116 -8.20 -12.21 -9.17
N LEU A 117 -9.22 -11.47 -8.72
CA LEU A 117 -10.33 -10.98 -9.52
C LEU A 117 -10.51 -9.50 -9.19
N MET A 118 -10.37 -8.65 -10.17
CA MET A 118 -10.41 -7.19 -10.03
C MET A 118 -11.53 -6.62 -10.89
N PRO A 119 -12.76 -6.52 -10.36
CA PRO A 119 -13.82 -5.71 -11.00
C PRO A 119 -13.40 -4.24 -11.02
N PHE A 120 -13.44 -3.61 -12.19
CA PHE A 120 -13.34 -2.16 -12.35
C PHE A 120 -14.71 -1.63 -12.73
N LEU A 121 -15.29 -0.83 -11.85
CA LEU A 121 -16.66 -0.38 -11.90
C LEU A 121 -16.72 1.06 -12.41
N ASN A 122 -17.74 1.38 -13.19
CA ASN A 122 -18.06 2.74 -13.57
C ASN A 122 -19.58 2.93 -13.48
N THR A 123 -20.01 3.72 -12.52
CA THR A 123 -21.42 4.01 -12.26
C THR A 123 -21.92 5.21 -13.06
N ASN A 124 -21.05 5.99 -13.72
CA ASN A 124 -21.46 7.17 -14.51
C ASN A 124 -22.31 6.78 -15.71
N ASP A 125 -21.94 5.69 -16.40
CA ASP A 125 -22.56 5.31 -17.67
C ASP A 125 -23.77 4.41 -17.48
N VAL A 126 -23.83 3.61 -16.41
CA VAL A 126 -24.82 2.56 -16.22
C VAL A 126 -25.69 2.73 -14.97
N GLY A 127 -25.43 3.75 -14.15
CA GLY A 127 -26.05 3.94 -12.85
C GLY A 127 -25.53 2.95 -11.80
N PRO A 128 -26.30 2.64 -10.75
CA PRO A 128 -25.88 1.71 -9.70
C PRO A 128 -25.46 0.35 -10.24
N VAL A 129 -24.37 -0.20 -9.70
CA VAL A 129 -23.80 -1.49 -10.12
C VAL A 129 -23.89 -2.50 -8.98
N VAL A 130 -24.23 -3.74 -9.32
CA VAL A 130 -24.29 -4.87 -8.39
C VAL A 130 -23.06 -5.76 -8.59
N LEU A 131 -22.33 -5.96 -7.51
CA LEU A 131 -21.30 -7.01 -7.38
C LEU A 131 -21.89 -8.14 -6.52
N ASP A 132 -22.23 -9.26 -7.16
CA ASP A 132 -22.89 -10.41 -6.52
C ASP A 132 -21.83 -11.47 -6.18
N ILE A 133 -21.56 -11.64 -4.90
CA ILE A 133 -20.52 -12.53 -4.36
C ILE A 133 -21.15 -13.89 -4.00
N PRO A 134 -20.60 -15.01 -4.48
CA PRO A 134 -21.10 -16.33 -4.16
C PRO A 134 -20.85 -16.71 -2.69
N PRO A 135 -21.69 -17.59 -2.09
CA PRO A 135 -21.47 -18.12 -0.75
C PRO A 135 -20.18 -18.97 -0.70
N ALA A 136 -19.53 -18.99 0.46
CA ALA A 136 -18.33 -19.78 0.71
C ALA A 136 -18.66 -21.27 0.94
N ASP A 137 -19.20 -21.92 -0.06
CA ASP A 137 -19.66 -23.34 -0.03
C ASP A 137 -18.60 -24.31 -0.59
N ASP A 138 -17.87 -23.94 -1.65
CA ASP A 138 -16.83 -24.77 -2.28
C ASP A 138 -15.52 -23.97 -2.47
N GLY A 139 -15.45 -22.77 -1.98
CA GLY A 139 -14.31 -21.88 -2.01
C GLY A 139 -14.53 -20.68 -1.10
N SER A 140 -13.70 -19.68 -1.20
CA SER A 140 -13.89 -18.43 -0.49
C SER A 140 -13.39 -17.25 -1.31
N ILE A 141 -14.14 -16.16 -1.30
CA ILE A 141 -13.69 -14.86 -1.76
C ILE A 141 -13.35 -14.02 -0.53
N THR A 142 -12.21 -13.34 -0.58
CA THR A 142 -11.83 -12.31 0.39
C THR A 142 -11.34 -11.09 -0.35
N GLY A 143 -11.58 -9.93 0.19
CA GLY A 143 -11.12 -8.67 -0.38
C GLY A 143 -11.99 -7.51 0.07
N ASN A 144 -12.02 -6.47 -0.73
CA ASN A 144 -12.72 -5.23 -0.41
C ASN A 144 -13.19 -4.54 -1.68
N VAL A 145 -14.18 -3.67 -1.50
CA VAL A 145 -14.69 -2.74 -2.49
C VAL A 145 -14.27 -1.35 -2.07
N ASP A 146 -13.67 -0.59 -2.98
CA ASP A 146 -13.10 0.73 -2.72
C ASP A 146 -13.55 1.73 -3.78
N ASP A 147 -13.61 3.00 -3.38
CA ASP A 147 -13.74 4.10 -4.33
C ASP A 147 -12.42 4.36 -5.09
N ALA A 148 -12.43 5.26 -6.05
CA ALA A 148 -11.26 5.59 -6.86
C ALA A 148 -10.14 6.31 -6.06
N TRP A 149 -10.41 6.81 -4.86
CA TRP A 149 -9.44 7.32 -3.91
C TRP A 149 -8.97 6.24 -2.93
N GLN A 150 -9.33 4.99 -3.16
CA GLN A 150 -9.01 3.83 -2.32
C GLN A 150 -9.49 4.02 -0.87
N VAL A 151 -10.68 4.57 -0.71
CA VAL A 151 -11.42 4.55 0.54
C VAL A 151 -12.25 3.26 0.56
N ALA A 152 -12.04 2.44 1.59
CA ALA A 152 -12.78 1.19 1.73
C ALA A 152 -14.27 1.45 1.97
N LEU A 153 -15.10 1.05 1.02
CA LEU A 153 -16.54 1.08 1.15
C LEU A 153 -17.01 -0.09 2.02
N GLU A 154 -16.54 -1.32 1.73
CA GLU A 154 -16.82 -2.49 2.55
C GLU A 154 -15.88 -3.65 2.22
N ASP A 155 -15.65 -4.53 3.20
CA ASP A 155 -14.95 -5.79 3.00
C ASP A 155 -15.89 -6.89 2.50
N VAL A 156 -15.32 -7.89 1.81
CA VAL A 156 -16.02 -9.01 1.18
C VAL A 156 -15.55 -10.33 1.79
N GLY A 157 -16.46 -11.26 1.97
CA GLY A 157 -16.18 -12.61 2.44
C GLY A 157 -16.38 -12.78 3.95
N ILE A 158 -15.69 -13.76 4.55
CA ILE A 158 -15.91 -14.15 5.97
C ILE A 158 -15.73 -12.99 6.94
N ALA A 159 -14.78 -12.10 6.66
CA ALA A 159 -14.52 -10.91 7.46
C ALA A 159 -15.37 -9.69 7.03
N GLY A 160 -16.02 -9.75 5.89
CA GLY A 160 -16.83 -8.69 5.33
C GLY A 160 -18.29 -8.69 5.77
N ALA A 161 -19.08 -7.81 5.17
CA ALA A 161 -20.50 -7.63 5.48
C ALA A 161 -21.34 -8.88 5.21
N ASP A 162 -20.99 -9.67 4.20
CA ASP A 162 -21.69 -10.91 3.82
C ASP A 162 -21.39 -12.10 4.75
N LYS A 163 -20.36 -11.99 5.63
CA LYS A 163 -19.95 -13.04 6.56
C LYS A 163 -19.69 -14.42 5.90
N GLY A 164 -19.26 -14.40 4.63
CA GLY A 164 -19.05 -15.60 3.83
C GLY A 164 -20.34 -16.30 3.36
N LYS A 165 -21.50 -15.71 3.59
CA LYS A 165 -22.79 -16.26 3.13
C LYS A 165 -23.08 -15.90 1.66
N GLY A 166 -22.20 -15.11 1.05
CA GLY A 166 -22.44 -14.42 -0.21
C GLY A 166 -23.39 -13.23 -0.04
N GLY A 167 -23.40 -12.34 -1.01
CA GLY A 167 -24.21 -11.14 -0.92
C GLY A 167 -24.13 -10.27 -2.16
N LYS A 168 -25.12 -9.43 -2.33
CA LYS A 168 -25.23 -8.48 -3.42
C LYS A 168 -24.79 -7.11 -2.93
N TYR A 169 -23.58 -6.72 -3.24
CA TYR A 169 -23.04 -5.40 -2.94
C TYR A 169 -23.53 -4.43 -4.00
N LEU A 170 -24.26 -3.40 -3.57
CA LEU A 170 -24.84 -2.39 -4.47
C LEU A 170 -24.07 -1.09 -4.34
N ILE A 171 -23.25 -0.81 -5.34
CA ILE A 171 -22.45 0.41 -5.42
C ILE A 171 -23.33 1.51 -6.03
N LEU A 172 -23.54 2.58 -5.26
CA LEU A 172 -24.34 3.74 -5.67
C LEU A 172 -23.42 4.88 -6.14
N PRO A 173 -23.75 5.54 -7.26
CA PRO A 173 -22.98 6.68 -7.75
C PRO A 173 -23.06 7.88 -6.81
N PRO A 174 -22.13 8.85 -6.93
CA PRO A 174 -22.14 10.10 -6.17
C PRO A 174 -23.50 10.80 -6.25
N GLY A 175 -24.02 11.18 -5.08
CA GLY A 175 -25.27 11.93 -4.99
C GLY A 175 -26.54 11.17 -5.39
N TYR A 176 -26.52 9.84 -5.46
CA TYR A 176 -27.69 9.03 -5.80
C TYR A 176 -28.91 9.36 -4.90
N LYS A 177 -30.07 9.59 -5.51
CA LYS A 177 -31.31 9.97 -4.81
C LYS A 177 -32.39 8.89 -4.85
N GLY A 178 -32.14 7.79 -5.57
CA GLY A 178 -33.09 6.66 -5.64
C GLY A 178 -33.08 5.84 -4.35
N ASN A 179 -34.12 5.03 -4.18
CA ASN A 179 -34.19 4.06 -3.09
C ASN A 179 -33.39 2.80 -3.46
N ALA A 180 -32.54 2.32 -2.57
CA ALA A 180 -31.92 1.02 -2.71
C ALA A 180 -32.96 -0.08 -2.43
N PRO A 181 -33.09 -1.11 -3.29
CA PRO A 181 -33.99 -2.22 -3.02
C PRO A 181 -33.58 -3.01 -1.78
N ALA A 182 -34.52 -3.69 -1.14
CA ALA A 182 -34.21 -4.59 -0.03
C ALA A 182 -33.35 -5.78 -0.49
N GLY A 183 -32.53 -6.31 0.40
CA GLY A 183 -31.69 -7.49 0.15
C GLY A 183 -30.31 -7.18 -0.46
N TYR A 184 -29.93 -5.92 -0.56
CA TYR A 184 -28.60 -5.50 -0.98
C TYR A 184 -27.78 -4.97 0.20
N ILE A 185 -26.48 -5.19 0.15
CA ILE A 185 -25.49 -4.49 0.97
C ILE A 185 -25.17 -3.19 0.22
N VAL A 186 -25.68 -2.07 0.73
CA VAL A 186 -25.64 -0.78 0.02
C VAL A 186 -24.37 -0.03 0.32
N LEU A 187 -23.63 0.33 -0.73
CA LEU A 187 -22.36 1.03 -0.69
C LEU A 187 -22.45 2.38 -1.42
N PRO A 188 -22.77 3.48 -0.75
CA PRO A 188 -22.67 4.80 -1.33
C PRO A 188 -21.19 5.10 -1.65
N SER A 189 -20.90 5.50 -2.90
CA SER A 189 -19.58 5.96 -3.31
C SER A 189 -19.57 7.47 -3.54
N ASP A 190 -18.43 8.08 -3.25
CA ASP A 190 -18.13 9.48 -3.54
C ASP A 190 -17.53 9.67 -4.95
N THR A 191 -17.22 8.58 -5.65
CA THR A 191 -16.67 8.58 -7.02
C THR A 191 -17.55 7.77 -7.98
N HIS A 192 -17.42 8.04 -9.29
CA HIS A 192 -18.08 7.26 -10.33
C HIS A 192 -17.33 5.97 -10.63
N ALA A 193 -16.02 6.03 -10.57
CA ALA A 193 -15.14 4.89 -10.71
C ALA A 193 -14.89 4.25 -9.34
N ASP A 194 -15.11 2.95 -9.26
CA ASP A 194 -14.86 2.13 -8.09
C ASP A 194 -14.15 0.86 -8.53
N PHE A 195 -13.61 0.10 -7.60
CA PHE A 195 -13.08 -1.21 -7.93
C PHE A 195 -13.18 -2.16 -6.73
N ALA A 196 -12.96 -3.44 -6.99
CA ALA A 196 -12.77 -4.40 -5.93
C ALA A 196 -11.48 -5.18 -6.14
N LEU A 197 -10.76 -5.42 -5.04
CA LEU A 197 -9.60 -6.30 -5.04
C LEU A 197 -9.95 -7.61 -4.33
N LEU A 198 -10.39 -8.58 -5.13
CA LEU A 198 -10.89 -9.85 -4.62
C LEU A 198 -9.87 -10.95 -4.85
N ARG A 199 -9.85 -11.90 -3.93
CA ARG A 199 -8.97 -13.07 -3.96
C ARG A 199 -9.77 -14.33 -3.72
N SER A 200 -9.68 -15.29 -4.66
CA SER A 200 -10.08 -16.66 -4.44
C SER A 200 -8.85 -17.47 -4.06
N THR A 201 -8.85 -18.02 -2.85
CA THR A 201 -7.68 -18.71 -2.30
C THR A 201 -7.77 -20.21 -2.58
N PRO A 202 -6.81 -20.81 -3.32
CA PRO A 202 -6.77 -22.25 -3.52
C PRO A 202 -6.46 -22.98 -2.20
N ARG A 203 -6.89 -24.23 -2.06
CA ARG A 203 -6.61 -25.07 -0.87
C ARG A 203 -5.15 -25.51 -0.82
N SER A 204 -4.52 -25.65 -1.97
CA SER A 204 -3.09 -25.93 -2.14
C SER A 204 -2.56 -25.30 -3.43
N GLY A 205 -1.24 -25.37 -3.66
CA GLY A 205 -0.61 -24.95 -4.91
C GLY A 205 -0.75 -25.95 -6.06
N SER A 206 -1.55 -27.03 -5.93
CA SER A 206 -1.79 -27.98 -7.00
C SER A 206 -2.60 -27.36 -8.14
N GLU A 207 -2.37 -27.82 -9.38
CA GLU A 207 -3.13 -27.35 -10.54
C GLU A 207 -4.64 -27.54 -10.37
N GLU A 208 -5.06 -28.65 -9.75
CA GLU A 208 -6.46 -28.95 -9.50
C GLU A 208 -7.10 -27.94 -8.53
N ASP A 209 -6.46 -27.67 -7.39
CA ASP A 209 -6.96 -26.69 -6.42
C ASP A 209 -6.94 -25.27 -6.95
N VAL A 210 -5.93 -24.91 -7.76
CA VAL A 210 -5.87 -23.62 -8.46
C VAL A 210 -7.01 -23.50 -9.45
N ALA A 211 -7.28 -24.54 -10.26
CA ALA A 211 -8.40 -24.54 -11.21
C ALA A 211 -9.76 -24.44 -10.50
N ARG A 212 -9.94 -25.09 -9.35
CA ARG A 212 -11.16 -24.94 -8.52
C ARG A 212 -11.32 -23.51 -8.01
N ALA A 213 -10.24 -22.89 -7.52
CA ALA A 213 -10.28 -21.51 -7.06
C ALA A 213 -10.65 -20.53 -8.17
N VAL A 214 -10.14 -20.75 -9.40
CA VAL A 214 -10.52 -19.98 -10.59
C VAL A 214 -12.02 -20.17 -10.90
N ALA A 215 -12.49 -21.42 -10.97
CA ALA A 215 -13.86 -21.74 -11.26
C ALA A 215 -14.82 -21.13 -10.22
N TYR A 216 -14.47 -21.23 -8.94
CA TYR A 216 -15.23 -20.61 -7.86
C TYR A 216 -15.26 -19.09 -7.98
N GLY A 217 -14.12 -18.43 -8.23
CA GLY A 217 -14.04 -16.98 -8.42
C GLY A 217 -14.91 -16.49 -9.59
N LYS A 218 -15.01 -17.27 -10.67
CA LYS A 218 -15.87 -16.97 -11.82
C LYS A 218 -17.37 -17.11 -11.56
N ARG A 219 -17.79 -17.49 -10.36
CA ARG A 219 -19.20 -17.43 -9.92
C ARG A 219 -19.65 -16.01 -9.56
N ILE A 220 -18.70 -15.08 -9.36
CA ILE A 220 -19.01 -13.65 -9.15
C ILE A 220 -19.80 -13.12 -10.33
N LYS A 221 -20.86 -12.34 -10.05
CA LYS A 221 -21.61 -11.64 -11.07
C LYS A 221 -21.45 -10.14 -10.92
N LEU A 222 -21.39 -9.46 -12.06
CA LEU A 222 -21.28 -8.02 -12.15
C LEU A 222 -22.27 -7.50 -13.19
N TYR A 223 -23.18 -6.63 -12.76
CA TYR A 223 -24.24 -6.13 -13.64
C TYR A 223 -24.82 -4.80 -13.14
N PRO A 224 -25.39 -3.95 -14.02
CA PRO A 224 -26.14 -2.77 -13.63
C PRO A 224 -27.40 -3.14 -12.85
N LEU A 225 -27.75 -2.38 -11.81
CA LEU A 225 -28.99 -2.61 -11.04
C LEU A 225 -30.25 -2.60 -11.93
N SER A 226 -30.27 -1.77 -12.98
CA SER A 226 -31.35 -1.71 -13.96
C SER A 226 -31.61 -3.04 -14.66
N GLN A 227 -30.65 -3.94 -14.69
CA GLN A 227 -30.73 -5.27 -15.33
C GLN A 227 -30.83 -6.40 -14.29
N ALA A 228 -31.11 -6.11 -13.03
CA ALA A 228 -31.13 -7.11 -11.95
C ALA A 228 -32.19 -8.21 -12.12
N ALA A 229 -33.26 -7.94 -12.87
CA ALA A 229 -34.30 -8.95 -13.19
C ALA A 229 -33.80 -10.05 -14.15
N HIS A 230 -32.92 -9.68 -15.08
CA HIS A 230 -32.26 -10.56 -16.07
C HIS A 230 -30.82 -10.14 -16.24
N PRO A 231 -29.93 -10.49 -15.28
CA PRO A 231 -28.52 -10.04 -15.31
C PRO A 231 -27.80 -10.60 -16.55
N PRO A 232 -27.07 -9.77 -17.29
CA PRO A 232 -26.21 -10.23 -18.37
C PRO A 232 -25.08 -11.14 -17.86
N ALA A 233 -24.49 -11.91 -18.76
CA ALA A 233 -23.30 -12.69 -18.45
C ALA A 233 -22.14 -11.77 -18.07
N THR A 234 -21.53 -12.03 -16.92
CA THR A 234 -20.36 -11.29 -16.44
C THR A 234 -19.18 -11.50 -17.40
N GLN A 235 -18.55 -10.42 -17.81
CA GLN A 235 -17.38 -10.45 -18.68
C GLN A 235 -16.10 -10.58 -17.85
N PHE A 236 -15.32 -11.63 -18.13
CA PHE A 236 -14.04 -11.88 -17.50
C PHE A 236 -12.90 -11.71 -18.52
N VAL A 237 -11.89 -10.92 -18.14
CA VAL A 237 -10.71 -10.63 -18.96
C VAL A 237 -9.50 -11.30 -18.32
N ASP A 238 -8.91 -12.28 -19.00
CA ASP A 238 -7.77 -13.02 -18.47
C ASP A 238 -6.45 -12.27 -18.70
N ALA A 239 -5.82 -11.82 -17.64
CA ALA A 239 -4.55 -11.10 -17.65
C ALA A 239 -3.31 -12.01 -17.48
N ILE A 240 -3.46 -13.34 -17.46
CA ILE A 240 -2.36 -14.28 -17.12
C ILE A 240 -1.15 -14.17 -18.04
N ASN A 241 -1.36 -13.87 -19.32
CA ASN A 241 -0.30 -13.83 -20.33
C ASN A 241 0.25 -12.45 -20.64
N VAL A 242 -0.35 -11.39 -20.08
CA VAL A 242 0.08 -10.00 -20.29
C VAL A 242 0.91 -9.47 -19.13
N VAL A 243 1.79 -8.52 -19.39
CA VAL A 243 2.42 -7.73 -18.33
C VAL A 243 1.41 -6.66 -17.92
N PHE A 244 0.74 -6.91 -16.80
CA PHE A 244 -0.22 -5.98 -16.21
C PHE A 244 0.55 -4.97 -15.37
N ASP A 245 1.01 -3.87 -16.02
CA ASP A 245 1.95 -2.92 -15.44
C ASP A 245 1.24 -1.71 -14.81
N ALA A 246 1.11 -1.75 -13.49
CA ALA A 246 0.58 -0.67 -12.68
C ALA A 246 1.63 -0.04 -11.74
N THR A 247 2.93 -0.18 -12.07
CA THR A 247 4.01 0.44 -11.29
C THR A 247 3.95 1.96 -11.39
N ILE A 248 4.25 2.65 -10.30
CA ILE A 248 4.12 4.10 -10.20
C ILE A 248 5.29 4.78 -10.94
N PRO A 249 5.02 5.63 -11.95
CA PRO A 249 6.05 6.42 -12.62
C PRO A 249 6.29 7.72 -11.83
N TYR A 250 7.52 7.98 -11.40
CA TYR A 250 7.88 9.23 -10.74
C TYR A 250 8.44 10.24 -11.73
N ASP A 251 7.60 10.62 -12.70
CA ASP A 251 7.86 11.59 -13.76
C ASP A 251 6.54 12.25 -14.24
N LEU A 252 6.56 12.94 -15.39
CA LEU A 252 5.39 13.60 -15.95
C LEU A 252 4.16 12.69 -16.11
N ARG A 253 4.36 11.40 -16.30
CA ARG A 253 3.26 10.41 -16.44
C ARG A 253 2.42 10.31 -15.18
N TYR A 254 3.01 10.57 -14.00
CA TYR A 254 2.27 10.65 -12.74
C TYR A 254 1.19 11.73 -12.81
N PHE A 255 1.57 12.95 -13.26
CA PHE A 255 0.63 14.08 -13.37
C PHE A 255 -0.41 13.87 -14.47
N GLN A 256 -0.07 13.15 -15.54
CA GLN A 256 -1.04 12.73 -16.55
C GLN A 256 -2.08 11.77 -15.98
N SER A 257 -1.67 10.85 -15.09
CA SER A 257 -2.56 9.96 -14.36
C SER A 257 -3.47 10.74 -13.41
N LEU A 258 -2.89 11.64 -12.62
CA LEU A 258 -3.64 12.50 -11.72
C LEU A 258 -4.65 13.39 -12.46
N ASP A 259 -4.27 13.93 -13.62
CA ASP A 259 -5.17 14.71 -14.47
C ASP A 259 -6.39 13.88 -14.91
N ARG A 260 -6.20 12.64 -15.38
CA ARG A 260 -7.33 11.76 -15.74
C ARG A 260 -8.31 11.60 -14.60
N MET A 261 -7.82 11.41 -13.36
CA MET A 261 -8.66 11.30 -12.17
C MET A 261 -9.43 12.60 -11.89
N VAL A 262 -8.76 13.75 -11.99
CA VAL A 262 -9.41 15.07 -11.83
C VAL A 262 -10.47 15.31 -12.91
N GLN A 263 -10.22 14.88 -14.16
CA GLN A 263 -11.21 15.06 -15.24
C GLN A 263 -12.44 14.17 -15.07
N SER A 264 -12.27 12.90 -14.63
CA SER A 264 -13.33 11.92 -14.57
C SER A 264 -14.20 11.99 -13.31
N GLU A 265 -13.59 12.31 -12.15
CA GLU A 265 -14.25 12.19 -10.86
C GLU A 265 -14.75 13.53 -10.29
N PRO A 266 -15.80 13.57 -9.47
CA PRO A 266 -16.25 14.79 -8.82
C PRO A 266 -15.20 15.30 -7.82
N TRP A 267 -15.13 16.63 -7.62
CA TRP A 267 -14.38 17.21 -6.52
C TRP A 267 -15.07 16.91 -5.18
N LEU A 268 -14.33 16.29 -4.29
CA LEU A 268 -14.80 16.03 -2.93
C LEU A 268 -14.61 17.26 -2.06
N THR A 269 -15.49 17.43 -1.07
CA THR A 269 -15.45 18.60 -0.17
C THR A 269 -14.11 18.68 0.58
N ARG A 270 -13.55 17.54 0.99
CA ARG A 270 -12.26 17.46 1.70
C ARG A 270 -11.07 17.91 0.85
N ASP A 271 -11.21 17.85 -0.48
CA ASP A 271 -10.10 18.09 -1.42
C ASP A 271 -10.16 19.47 -2.08
N LYS A 272 -11.10 20.32 -1.69
CA LYS A 272 -11.29 21.67 -2.29
C LYS A 272 -10.04 22.55 -2.22
N ALA A 273 -9.22 22.41 -1.18
CA ALA A 273 -7.97 23.17 -1.06
C ALA A 273 -6.96 22.83 -2.18
N MET A 274 -7.07 21.65 -2.80
CA MET A 274 -6.18 21.22 -3.88
C MET A 274 -6.52 21.88 -5.23
N ILE A 275 -7.72 22.43 -5.41
CA ILE A 275 -8.16 23.00 -6.71
C ILE A 275 -7.18 24.04 -7.24
N ASP A 276 -6.83 25.05 -6.44
CA ASP A 276 -5.90 26.10 -6.87
C ASP A 276 -4.44 25.62 -6.93
N GLN A 277 -4.07 24.65 -6.09
CA GLN A 277 -2.74 24.06 -6.13
C GLN A 277 -2.53 23.32 -7.45
N LEU A 278 -3.48 22.48 -7.86
CA LEU A 278 -3.41 21.73 -9.11
C LEU A 278 -3.49 22.63 -10.35
N LYS A 279 -4.32 23.70 -10.34
CA LYS A 279 -4.34 24.69 -11.43
C LYS A 279 -2.98 25.31 -11.69
N SER A 280 -2.22 25.59 -10.64
CA SER A 280 -0.89 26.23 -10.78
C SER A 280 0.16 25.30 -11.41
N ILE A 281 -0.07 23.99 -11.43
CA ILE A 281 0.77 23.01 -12.11
C ILE A 281 0.18 22.55 -13.45
N GLY A 282 -0.94 23.16 -13.88
CA GLY A 282 -1.59 22.90 -15.17
C GLY A 282 -2.68 21.86 -15.17
N ILE A 283 -3.08 21.32 -14.01
CA ILE A 283 -4.20 20.36 -13.86
C ILE A 283 -5.46 21.13 -13.45
N GLU A 284 -6.42 21.23 -14.35
CA GLU A 284 -7.68 21.93 -14.13
C GLU A 284 -8.83 21.19 -14.82
N LYS A 285 -9.90 20.89 -14.08
CA LYS A 285 -11.04 20.16 -14.62
C LYS A 285 -11.68 20.89 -15.81
N GLY A 286 -11.92 20.15 -16.89
CA GLY A 286 -12.45 20.69 -18.15
C GLY A 286 -11.39 21.33 -19.06
N LYS A 287 -10.10 21.29 -18.70
CA LYS A 287 -8.99 21.74 -19.54
C LYS A 287 -7.99 20.62 -19.81
N PRO A 288 -7.39 20.56 -21.02
CA PRO A 288 -6.37 19.57 -21.31
C PRO A 288 -5.09 19.86 -20.53
N PHE A 289 -4.46 18.84 -19.96
CA PHE A 289 -3.17 18.93 -19.32
C PHE A 289 -2.05 18.97 -20.37
N SER A 290 -1.52 20.16 -20.62
CA SER A 290 -0.48 20.41 -21.64
C SER A 290 0.58 21.39 -21.14
N PRO A 291 1.39 21.02 -20.12
CA PRO A 291 2.40 21.92 -19.58
C PRO A 291 3.53 22.19 -20.59
N GLY A 292 4.01 23.44 -20.63
CA GLY A 292 5.18 23.81 -21.44
C GLY A 292 6.46 23.12 -20.94
N VAL A 293 7.50 23.08 -21.78
CA VAL A 293 8.77 22.37 -21.55
C VAL A 293 9.39 22.68 -20.16
N ALA A 294 9.45 23.97 -19.80
CA ALA A 294 10.01 24.39 -18.51
C ALA A 294 9.19 23.81 -17.31
N THR A 295 7.87 23.82 -17.42
CA THR A 295 6.99 23.24 -16.39
C THR A 295 7.15 21.71 -16.35
N GLN A 296 7.26 21.02 -17.49
CA GLN A 296 7.51 19.57 -17.52
C GLN A 296 8.81 19.20 -16.79
N GLN A 297 9.87 19.98 -16.92
CA GLN A 297 11.12 19.76 -16.19
C GLN A 297 10.90 19.86 -14.67
N ILE A 298 10.22 20.91 -14.21
CA ILE A 298 9.89 21.09 -12.79
C ILE A 298 9.04 19.92 -12.28
N LEU A 299 8.03 19.50 -13.02
CA LEU A 299 7.17 18.38 -12.64
C LEU A 299 7.95 17.06 -12.53
N ASN A 300 8.87 16.78 -13.46
CA ASN A 300 9.72 15.60 -13.39
C ASN A 300 10.65 15.63 -12.15
N GLU A 301 11.18 16.78 -11.78
CA GLU A 301 12.03 16.94 -10.59
C GLU A 301 11.20 16.80 -9.32
N ALA A 302 10.05 17.44 -9.25
CA ALA A 302 9.12 17.35 -8.13
C ALA A 302 8.61 15.92 -7.90
N ALA A 303 8.36 15.16 -8.96
CA ALA A 303 7.96 13.75 -8.82
C ALA A 303 9.09 12.90 -8.22
N ARG A 304 10.35 13.14 -8.59
CA ARG A 304 11.50 12.45 -8.00
C ARG A 304 11.75 12.84 -6.53
N GLU A 305 11.59 14.13 -6.21
CA GLU A 305 11.69 14.60 -4.82
C GLU A 305 10.59 13.99 -3.95
N ALA A 306 9.33 14.00 -4.43
CA ALA A 306 8.23 13.34 -3.76
C ALA A 306 8.47 11.83 -3.56
N HIS A 307 9.05 11.15 -4.55
CA HIS A 307 9.45 9.74 -4.42
C HIS A 307 10.47 9.55 -3.28
N ALA A 308 11.51 10.38 -3.24
CA ALA A 308 12.51 10.31 -2.18
C ALA A 308 11.89 10.57 -0.79
N TRP A 309 10.93 11.50 -0.71
CA TRP A 309 10.19 11.77 0.53
C TRP A 309 9.31 10.59 0.93
N LEU A 310 8.56 9.99 0.00
CA LEU A 310 7.72 8.82 0.22
C LEU A 310 8.56 7.62 0.68
N ASP A 311 9.73 7.40 0.05
CA ASP A 311 10.65 6.32 0.41
C ASP A 311 11.25 6.51 1.81
N ALA A 312 11.56 7.75 2.19
CA ALA A 312 12.00 8.08 3.55
C ALA A 312 10.89 7.84 4.58
N GLY A 313 9.65 8.23 4.28
CA GLY A 313 8.47 7.96 5.10
C GLY A 313 8.19 6.45 5.22
N TYR A 314 8.31 5.72 4.14
CA TYR A 314 8.23 4.27 4.11
C TYR A 314 9.29 3.63 5.02
N ALA A 315 10.56 4.02 4.89
CA ALA A 315 11.63 3.50 5.74
C ALA A 315 11.40 3.84 7.23
N ALA A 316 10.86 5.02 7.53
CA ALA A 316 10.53 5.45 8.89
C ALA A 316 9.39 4.63 9.51
N ALA A 317 8.41 4.18 8.74
CA ALA A 317 7.32 3.32 9.22
C ALA A 317 7.82 2.01 9.85
N TYR A 318 8.99 1.51 9.43
CA TYR A 318 9.62 0.31 9.99
C TYR A 318 10.44 0.57 11.25
N SER A 319 10.48 1.79 11.77
CA SER A 319 11.08 2.10 13.08
C SER A 319 10.26 1.60 14.27
N SER A 320 8.99 1.23 14.04
CA SER A 320 8.08 0.69 15.07
C SER A 320 7.79 -0.78 14.78
N PRO A 321 8.66 -1.72 15.19
CA PRO A 321 8.50 -3.13 14.87
C PRO A 321 7.33 -3.77 15.59
N PHE A 322 6.72 -4.78 14.97
CA PHE A 322 5.65 -5.58 15.56
C PHE A 322 6.13 -6.39 16.77
N TYR A 323 7.36 -6.90 16.72
CA TYR A 323 8.02 -7.58 17.84
C TYR A 323 9.16 -6.71 18.33
N GLU A 324 9.30 -6.58 19.65
CA GLU A 324 10.44 -5.87 20.25
C GLU A 324 11.78 -6.50 19.82
N GLY A 325 12.70 -5.68 19.36
CA GLY A 325 14.04 -6.08 18.91
C GLY A 325 14.10 -6.76 17.55
N ALA A 326 12.98 -6.78 16.78
CA ALA A 326 12.93 -7.32 15.42
C ALA A 326 12.81 -6.21 14.37
N HIS A 327 12.90 -6.58 13.08
CA HIS A 327 12.73 -5.66 11.93
C HIS A 327 11.43 -5.86 11.18
N TRP A 328 10.55 -6.73 11.65
CA TRP A 328 9.23 -6.94 11.08
C TRP A 328 8.25 -5.88 11.58
N ALA A 329 7.57 -5.19 10.67
CA ALA A 329 6.58 -4.17 10.98
C ALA A 329 5.30 -4.36 10.15
N LEU A 330 4.24 -3.66 10.53
CA LEU A 330 3.02 -3.56 9.71
C LEU A 330 3.30 -2.73 8.46
N PRO A 331 2.91 -3.20 7.25
CA PRO A 331 3.06 -2.44 6.02
C PRO A 331 1.93 -1.40 5.86
N VAL A 332 1.54 -0.74 6.93
CA VAL A 332 0.49 0.29 6.95
C VAL A 332 0.62 1.16 8.19
N LEU A 333 0.37 2.45 8.03
CA LEU A 333 0.41 3.39 9.14
C LEU A 333 -0.88 3.32 9.97
N PRO A 334 -0.81 3.41 11.31
CA PRO A 334 -1.98 3.28 12.20
C PRO A 334 -3.11 4.26 11.88
N GLU A 335 -2.79 5.50 11.53
CA GLU A 335 -3.77 6.53 11.17
C GLU A 335 -4.52 6.22 9.86
N VAL A 336 -3.88 5.51 8.93
CA VAL A 336 -4.54 5.03 7.71
C VAL A 336 -5.51 3.91 8.04
N VAL A 337 -5.14 2.98 8.93
CA VAL A 337 -6.03 1.91 9.42
C VAL A 337 -7.24 2.50 10.11
N GLU A 338 -7.04 3.48 11.00
CA GLU A 338 -8.13 4.16 11.70
C GLU A 338 -9.08 4.88 10.73
N GLY A 339 -8.54 5.60 9.76
CA GLY A 339 -9.31 6.27 8.73
C GLY A 339 -10.14 5.28 7.90
N GLN A 340 -9.52 4.20 7.41
CA GLN A 340 -10.20 3.17 6.62
C GLN A 340 -11.33 2.49 7.39
N SER A 341 -11.16 2.21 8.67
CA SER A 341 -12.18 1.55 9.50
C SER A 341 -13.52 2.28 9.54
N THR A 342 -13.50 3.59 9.30
CA THR A 342 -14.69 4.47 9.30
C THR A 342 -14.98 5.07 7.94
N SER A 343 -14.30 4.63 6.87
CA SER A 343 -14.33 5.26 5.55
C SER A 343 -14.05 6.78 5.63
N TYR A 344 -13.13 7.17 6.53
CA TYR A 344 -12.76 8.56 6.84
C TYR A 344 -13.93 9.45 7.26
N ALA A 345 -14.95 8.89 7.93
CA ALA A 345 -16.11 9.66 8.41
C ALA A 345 -15.80 10.60 9.57
N LYS A 346 -14.67 10.41 10.28
CA LYS A 346 -14.26 11.31 11.36
C LYS A 346 -13.73 12.64 10.78
N PRO A 347 -14.23 13.81 11.22
CA PRO A 347 -13.92 15.11 10.60
C PRO A 347 -12.42 15.47 10.58
N ASP A 348 -11.67 15.05 11.60
CA ASP A 348 -10.28 15.47 11.81
C ASP A 348 -9.26 14.38 11.43
N ILE A 349 -9.70 13.30 10.77
CA ILE A 349 -8.81 12.19 10.37
C ILE A 349 -8.85 12.00 8.86
N TYR A 350 -7.87 12.58 8.19
CA TYR A 350 -7.56 12.30 6.78
C TYR A 350 -6.04 12.44 6.58
N PRO A 351 -5.25 11.42 6.93
CA PRO A 351 -3.79 11.48 6.94
C PRO A 351 -3.24 11.46 5.50
N VAL A 352 -3.10 12.62 4.87
CA VAL A 352 -2.62 12.75 3.48
C VAL A 352 -1.25 12.09 3.32
N ASP A 353 -0.31 12.39 4.19
CA ASP A 353 1.05 11.85 4.17
C ASP A 353 1.05 10.33 4.36
N GLY A 354 0.32 9.84 5.36
CA GLY A 354 0.20 8.42 5.64
C GLY A 354 -0.45 7.65 4.48
N ARG A 355 -1.43 8.24 3.81
CA ARG A 355 -2.04 7.69 2.60
C ARG A 355 -1.05 7.68 1.44
N GLY A 356 -0.32 8.78 1.22
CA GLY A 356 0.74 8.88 0.23
C GLY A 356 1.76 7.75 0.38
N VAL A 357 2.33 7.59 1.59
CA VAL A 357 3.30 6.53 1.89
C VAL A 357 2.68 5.14 1.71
N THR A 358 1.48 4.89 2.24
CA THR A 358 0.84 3.58 2.17
C THR A 358 0.56 3.15 0.73
N TYR A 359 -0.01 4.03 -0.09
CA TYR A 359 -0.38 3.70 -1.46
C TYR A 359 0.76 3.82 -2.48
N SER A 360 1.93 4.30 -2.07
CA SER A 360 3.15 4.20 -2.89
C SER A 360 3.77 2.81 -2.87
N MET A 361 3.52 2.02 -1.83
CA MET A 361 4.15 0.71 -1.61
C MET A 361 3.19 -0.47 -1.70
N GLY A 362 1.90 -0.27 -1.48
CA GLY A 362 0.94 -1.34 -1.40
C GLY A 362 -0.48 -0.86 -1.61
N PHE A 363 -1.38 -1.81 -1.57
CA PHE A 363 -2.81 -1.59 -1.63
C PHE A 363 -3.45 -2.00 -0.30
N ILE A 364 -4.11 -1.07 0.38
CA ILE A 364 -4.79 -1.33 1.65
C ILE A 364 -6.12 -0.59 1.68
N GLY A 365 -7.17 -1.25 1.21
CA GLY A 365 -8.54 -0.79 1.32
C GLY A 365 -9.36 -1.55 2.36
N ILE A 366 -8.72 -2.25 3.29
CA ILE A 366 -9.40 -3.13 4.25
C ILE A 366 -10.04 -2.30 5.36
N LYS A 367 -11.34 -2.46 5.55
CA LYS A 367 -12.11 -1.80 6.62
C LYS A 367 -11.91 -2.47 7.98
N HIS A 368 -11.78 -3.80 8.01
CA HIS A 368 -11.66 -4.61 9.23
C HIS A 368 -10.33 -5.36 9.25
N LEU A 369 -9.22 -4.63 9.48
CA LEU A 369 -7.87 -5.20 9.49
C LEU A 369 -7.75 -6.32 10.54
N GLY A 370 -7.09 -7.43 10.15
CA GLY A 370 -6.76 -8.56 11.04
C GLY A 370 -7.81 -9.65 11.10
N ALA A 371 -9.02 -9.45 10.59
CA ALA A 371 -10.10 -10.44 10.69
C ALA A 371 -9.89 -11.65 9.76
N GLY A 372 -9.38 -11.44 8.54
CA GLY A 372 -9.18 -12.50 7.54
C GLY A 372 -7.71 -12.76 7.20
N GLN A 373 -6.88 -11.74 7.30
CA GLN A 373 -5.47 -11.78 6.93
C GLN A 373 -4.66 -10.75 7.71
N PHE A 374 -3.36 -11.03 7.90
CA PHE A 374 -2.44 -10.11 8.54
C PHE A 374 -1.07 -10.20 7.88
N TYR A 375 -0.37 -9.08 7.78
CA TYR A 375 0.90 -9.00 7.08
C TYR A 375 1.97 -8.37 7.96
N LEU A 376 3.17 -8.95 7.88
CA LEU A 376 4.39 -8.37 8.40
C LEU A 376 5.36 -8.15 7.24
N MET A 377 6.02 -7.01 7.23
CA MET A 377 6.99 -6.68 6.20
C MET A 377 8.31 -6.26 6.82
N THR A 378 9.40 -6.57 6.14
CA THR A 378 10.73 -6.09 6.51
C THR A 378 11.50 -5.64 5.28
N ILE A 379 12.26 -4.56 5.47
CA ILE A 379 13.20 -4.00 4.48
C ILE A 379 14.66 -4.16 4.92
N LYS A 380 14.87 -4.84 6.06
CA LYS A 380 16.19 -5.00 6.70
C LYS A 380 16.38 -6.43 7.18
N ASP A 381 17.64 -6.87 7.13
CA ASP A 381 18.06 -8.13 7.74
C ASP A 381 18.23 -7.99 9.27
N LYS A 382 18.57 -9.08 9.93
CA LYS A 382 18.83 -9.16 11.37
C LYS A 382 19.87 -8.14 11.89
N ASN A 383 20.77 -7.69 11.03
CA ASN A 383 21.81 -6.72 11.37
C ASN A 383 21.38 -5.27 11.06
N GLY A 384 20.12 -5.05 10.65
CA GLY A 384 19.58 -3.75 10.28
C GLY A 384 20.03 -3.24 8.91
N GLN A 385 20.59 -4.12 8.06
CA GLN A 385 21.04 -3.78 6.71
C GLN A 385 19.94 -4.07 5.69
N GLY A 386 19.80 -3.19 4.68
CA GLY A 386 18.87 -3.42 3.57
C GLY A 386 19.24 -4.66 2.75
N PHE A 387 18.23 -5.33 2.19
CA PHE A 387 18.46 -6.53 1.39
C PHE A 387 19.07 -6.21 0.03
N ASP A 388 20.16 -6.90 -0.28
CA ASP A 388 20.89 -6.86 -1.55
C ASP A 388 20.58 -8.13 -2.35
N GLY A 389 20.05 -7.97 -3.55
CA GLY A 389 19.64 -9.10 -4.37
C GLY A 389 20.77 -10.01 -4.84
N ASN A 390 22.03 -9.58 -4.76
CA ASN A 390 23.20 -10.41 -5.07
C ASN A 390 23.66 -11.29 -3.90
N SER A 391 23.09 -11.10 -2.71
CA SER A 391 23.42 -11.84 -1.49
C SER A 391 22.39 -12.93 -1.21
N THR A 392 22.78 -13.94 -0.43
CA THR A 392 21.85 -15.00 0.00
C THR A 392 21.42 -14.75 1.44
N TYR A 393 20.12 -14.89 1.67
CA TYR A 393 19.49 -14.71 2.98
C TYR A 393 18.64 -15.93 3.34
N ARG A 394 18.40 -16.14 4.62
CA ARG A 394 17.57 -17.19 5.16
C ARG A 394 16.54 -16.63 6.16
N LEU A 395 15.29 -17.03 5.99
CA LEU A 395 14.22 -16.87 6.97
C LEU A 395 13.86 -18.25 7.52
N THR A 396 14.08 -18.50 8.80
CA THR A 396 13.59 -19.71 9.46
C THR A 396 12.19 -19.45 10.01
N VAL A 397 11.16 -19.96 9.34
CA VAL A 397 9.77 -19.88 9.79
C VAL A 397 9.55 -20.96 10.86
N PRO A 398 9.27 -20.58 12.13
CA PRO A 398 9.08 -21.57 13.20
C PRO A 398 7.93 -22.53 12.93
N ALA A 399 7.98 -23.72 13.50
CA ALA A 399 6.88 -24.70 13.43
C ALA A 399 5.56 -24.10 13.99
N ASN A 400 4.45 -24.73 13.64
CA ASN A 400 3.12 -24.39 14.15
C ASN A 400 2.72 -22.92 13.96
N VAL A 401 2.99 -22.39 12.75
CA VAL A 401 2.53 -21.02 12.38
C VAL A 401 1.04 -20.88 12.68
N PRO A 402 0.62 -19.89 13.48
CA PRO A 402 -0.75 -19.76 13.95
C PRO A 402 -1.68 -19.17 12.87
N VAL A 403 -1.99 -19.96 11.86
CA VAL A 403 -2.89 -19.63 10.75
C VAL A 403 -3.94 -20.73 10.55
N LYS A 404 -5.14 -20.34 10.12
CA LYS A 404 -6.19 -21.28 9.74
C LYS A 404 -6.05 -21.79 8.30
N GLN A 405 -5.48 -20.98 7.43
CA GLN A 405 -5.38 -21.30 6.00
C GLN A 405 -3.92 -21.56 5.62
N TYR A 406 -3.14 -20.52 5.38
CA TYR A 406 -1.74 -20.64 4.98
C TYR A 406 -0.92 -19.41 5.40
N TRP A 407 0.39 -19.56 5.31
CA TRP A 407 1.35 -18.46 5.38
C TRP A 407 2.19 -18.42 4.11
N SER A 408 2.72 -17.24 3.76
CA SER A 408 3.68 -17.08 2.67
C SER A 408 4.75 -16.05 2.97
N ALA A 409 5.95 -16.24 2.38
CA ALA A 409 7.04 -15.29 2.37
C ALA A 409 7.31 -14.90 0.92
N THR A 410 7.12 -13.62 0.59
CA THR A 410 7.20 -13.10 -0.79
C THR A 410 8.23 -12.00 -0.87
N ALA A 411 9.12 -12.06 -1.88
CA ALA A 411 10.08 -11.02 -2.20
C ALA A 411 9.53 -10.07 -3.27
N TYR A 412 9.73 -8.76 -3.06
CA TYR A 412 9.38 -7.72 -4.02
C TYR A 412 10.59 -6.86 -4.34
N ASP A 413 10.57 -6.26 -5.51
CA ASP A 413 11.54 -5.24 -5.89
C ASP A 413 11.37 -3.99 -5.01
N ARG A 414 12.45 -3.55 -4.36
CA ARG A 414 12.40 -2.44 -3.40
C ARG A 414 12.12 -1.09 -4.04
N ALA A 415 12.41 -0.92 -5.33
CA ALA A 415 12.22 0.35 -6.03
C ALA A 415 10.79 0.50 -6.57
N THR A 416 10.13 -0.61 -6.89
CA THR A 416 8.80 -0.61 -7.51
C THR A 416 7.70 -1.18 -6.63
N HIS A 417 8.06 -1.87 -5.55
CA HIS A 417 7.16 -2.64 -4.67
C HIS A 417 6.32 -3.70 -5.39
N ALA A 418 6.68 -4.01 -6.65
CA ALA A 418 6.07 -5.06 -7.45
C ALA A 418 6.89 -6.35 -7.40
N GLN A 419 6.41 -7.41 -8.00
CA GLN A 419 7.20 -8.64 -8.13
C GLN A 419 8.48 -8.37 -8.94
N ILE A 420 9.59 -8.97 -8.51
CA ILE A 420 10.87 -8.85 -9.22
C ILE A 420 10.71 -9.44 -10.63
N ARG A 421 10.94 -8.62 -11.64
CA ARG A 421 10.72 -8.98 -13.05
C ARG A 421 11.61 -10.16 -13.48
N ASN A 422 11.07 -10.98 -14.34
CA ASN A 422 11.75 -12.13 -14.95
C ASN A 422 12.19 -13.23 -13.96
N MET A 423 11.65 -13.24 -12.74
CA MET A 423 11.88 -14.30 -11.78
C MET A 423 10.87 -15.44 -11.98
N GLN A 424 11.30 -16.67 -11.75
CA GLN A 424 10.49 -17.88 -11.95
C GLN A 424 9.28 -17.89 -10.99
N TRP A 425 9.48 -17.43 -9.75
CA TRP A 425 8.46 -17.23 -8.72
C TRP A 425 8.89 -16.13 -7.77
N ALA A 426 7.94 -15.58 -7.04
CA ALA A 426 8.19 -14.49 -6.09
C ALA A 426 8.00 -14.93 -4.62
N SER A 427 7.46 -16.13 -4.38
CA SER A 427 7.01 -16.57 -3.06
C SER A 427 7.32 -18.04 -2.79
N ARG A 428 7.40 -18.36 -1.48
CA ARG A 428 7.21 -19.70 -0.94
C ARG A 428 6.17 -19.62 0.18
N SER A 429 5.29 -20.63 0.21
CA SER A 429 4.20 -20.68 1.18
C SER A 429 4.05 -22.09 1.76
N SER A 430 3.27 -22.21 2.83
CA SER A 430 2.92 -23.53 3.40
C SER A 430 2.17 -24.44 2.40
N GLN A 431 1.71 -23.87 1.29
CA GLN A 431 1.04 -24.58 0.18
C GLN A 431 1.97 -24.93 -0.98
N THR A 432 3.25 -24.51 -0.93
CA THR A 432 4.21 -24.79 -2.03
C THR A 432 4.47 -26.30 -2.12
N PRO A 433 4.24 -26.92 -3.28
CA PRO A 433 4.55 -28.33 -3.50
C PRO A 433 6.02 -28.65 -3.23
N GLY A 434 6.29 -29.71 -2.48
CA GLY A 434 7.66 -30.14 -2.17
C GLY A 434 8.41 -29.24 -1.17
N LEU A 435 7.75 -28.35 -0.47
CA LEU A 435 8.36 -27.52 0.58
C LEU A 435 8.99 -28.41 1.68
N GLN A 436 10.30 -28.25 1.90
CA GLN A 436 11.05 -29.04 2.86
C GLN A 436 10.94 -28.43 4.27
N LYS A 437 10.72 -29.31 5.27
CA LYS A 437 10.73 -28.94 6.68
C LYS A 437 12.00 -29.42 7.36
N ASN A 438 12.46 -28.70 8.35
CA ASN A 438 13.52 -29.12 9.25
C ASN A 438 13.01 -30.19 10.24
N ALA A 439 13.92 -30.85 10.96
CA ALA A 439 13.57 -31.92 11.91
C ALA A 439 12.65 -31.46 13.05
N ASP A 440 12.70 -30.18 13.44
CA ASP A 440 11.85 -29.56 14.45
C ASP A 440 10.51 -29.04 13.89
N GLY A 441 10.25 -29.26 12.59
CA GLY A 441 9.05 -28.80 11.90
C GLY A 441 9.09 -27.35 11.40
N SER A 442 10.17 -26.61 11.66
CA SER A 442 10.38 -25.29 11.09
C SER A 442 10.68 -25.39 9.57
N VAL A 443 10.63 -24.24 8.88
CA VAL A 443 10.88 -24.17 7.44
C VAL A 443 11.87 -23.05 7.16
N ASP A 444 13.00 -23.39 6.54
CA ASP A 444 13.94 -22.40 6.03
C ASP A 444 13.54 -21.95 4.63
N ILE A 445 13.30 -20.67 4.45
CA ILE A 445 13.09 -20.00 3.16
C ILE A 445 14.36 -19.22 2.80
N TYR A 446 14.87 -19.45 1.60
CA TYR A 446 16.07 -18.79 1.11
C TYR A 446 15.71 -17.73 0.07
N PHE A 447 16.33 -16.55 0.16
CA PHE A 447 16.23 -15.47 -0.83
C PHE A 447 17.62 -15.24 -1.40
N GLY A 448 17.74 -15.16 -2.71
CA GLY A 448 19.04 -14.94 -3.33
C GLY A 448 19.04 -15.24 -4.84
N PRO A 449 20.13 -14.89 -5.55
CA PRO A 449 20.20 -15.06 -7.00
C PRO A 449 20.32 -16.52 -7.43
N LYS A 450 20.73 -17.41 -6.52
CA LYS A 450 20.88 -18.86 -6.76
C LYS A 450 20.30 -19.65 -5.59
N SER A 451 19.68 -20.77 -5.91
CA SER A 451 19.24 -21.73 -4.90
C SER A 451 20.43 -22.37 -4.18
N PRO A 452 20.41 -22.50 -2.86
CA PRO A 452 21.30 -23.43 -2.18
C PRO A 452 21.04 -24.87 -2.66
N THR A 453 22.08 -25.67 -2.79
CA THR A 453 22.01 -27.05 -3.30
C THR A 453 20.98 -27.86 -2.50
N GLY A 454 20.04 -28.50 -3.19
CA GLY A 454 18.97 -29.31 -2.62
C GLY A 454 17.88 -28.51 -1.87
N LYS A 455 17.81 -27.19 -2.04
CA LYS A 455 16.83 -26.29 -1.42
C LYS A 455 15.96 -25.53 -2.43
N GLU A 456 15.86 -26.02 -3.66
CA GLU A 456 15.14 -25.38 -4.76
C GLU A 456 13.66 -25.14 -4.43
N SER A 457 13.01 -26.06 -3.70
CA SER A 457 11.62 -25.93 -3.27
C SER A 457 11.41 -24.86 -2.18
N ASN A 458 12.48 -24.47 -1.49
CA ASN A 458 12.46 -23.48 -0.40
C ASN A 458 13.10 -22.15 -0.80
N TRP A 459 13.44 -21.95 -2.07
CA TRP A 459 14.15 -20.79 -2.55
C TRP A 459 13.23 -19.81 -3.30
N VAL A 460 13.42 -18.52 -3.07
CA VAL A 460 12.82 -17.38 -3.77
C VAL A 460 13.93 -16.62 -4.49
N PRO A 461 13.91 -16.55 -5.84
CA PRO A 461 14.92 -15.84 -6.60
C PRO A 461 14.88 -14.34 -6.42
N THR A 462 16.07 -13.70 -6.41
CA THR A 462 16.25 -12.25 -6.38
C THR A 462 17.10 -11.77 -7.57
N SER A 463 16.99 -10.48 -7.93
CA SER A 463 17.80 -9.88 -9.00
C SER A 463 19.17 -9.45 -8.48
N VAL A 464 20.25 -9.84 -9.16
CA VAL A 464 21.63 -9.50 -8.77
C VAL A 464 21.90 -8.00 -8.70
N ASP A 465 21.22 -7.21 -9.52
CA ASP A 465 21.42 -5.77 -9.63
C ASP A 465 20.40 -4.96 -8.82
N GLY A 466 19.50 -5.65 -8.08
CA GLY A 466 18.39 -5.03 -7.37
C GLY A 466 18.50 -5.12 -5.85
N LYS A 467 17.68 -4.33 -5.19
CA LYS A 467 17.36 -4.49 -3.78
C LYS A 467 15.96 -5.09 -3.67
N PHE A 468 15.67 -5.77 -2.57
CA PHE A 468 14.36 -6.35 -2.37
C PHE A 468 13.83 -6.09 -0.95
N GLU A 469 12.58 -6.41 -0.76
CA GLU A 469 11.87 -6.37 0.52
C GLU A 469 11.05 -7.63 0.66
N VAL A 470 10.71 -8.03 1.87
CA VAL A 470 10.01 -9.29 2.13
C VAL A 470 8.74 -9.05 2.91
N LEU A 471 7.64 -9.57 2.37
CA LEU A 471 6.33 -9.57 3.02
C LEU A 471 5.96 -10.98 3.46
N PHE A 472 5.71 -11.14 4.76
CA PHE A 472 5.19 -12.38 5.36
C PHE A 472 3.69 -12.24 5.60
N ARG A 473 2.91 -13.13 4.98
CA ARG A 473 1.45 -13.13 5.07
C ARG A 473 0.95 -14.26 5.95
N LEU A 474 -0.05 -13.96 6.78
CA LEU A 474 -0.80 -14.93 7.58
C LEU A 474 -2.27 -14.85 7.16
N TYR A 475 -2.81 -15.94 6.62
CA TYR A 475 -4.22 -16.04 6.26
C TYR A 475 -4.99 -16.81 7.34
N GLY A 476 -6.01 -16.14 7.89
CA GLY A 476 -6.71 -16.61 9.07
C GLY A 476 -5.82 -16.65 10.32
N PRO A 477 -5.14 -15.54 10.68
CA PRO A 477 -4.25 -15.51 11.84
C PRO A 477 -4.99 -15.86 13.14
N GLN A 478 -4.29 -16.54 14.05
CA GLN A 478 -4.84 -17.03 15.30
C GLN A 478 -4.22 -16.34 16.51
N LYS A 479 -4.82 -16.54 17.69
CA LYS A 479 -4.45 -15.89 18.96
C LYS A 479 -2.95 -15.90 19.28
N PRO A 480 -2.18 -17.01 19.12
CA PRO A 480 -0.73 -17.00 19.44
C PRO A 480 0.10 -15.99 18.65
N PHE A 481 -0.35 -15.59 17.45
CA PHE A 481 0.27 -14.52 16.68
C PHE A 481 0.06 -13.16 17.35
N PHE A 482 -1.17 -12.82 17.71
CA PHE A 482 -1.52 -11.53 18.32
C PHE A 482 -0.98 -11.39 19.75
N ASP A 483 -0.97 -12.48 20.52
CA ASP A 483 -0.37 -12.53 21.86
C ASP A 483 1.16 -12.54 21.81
N LYS A 484 1.76 -12.61 20.61
CA LYS A 484 3.21 -12.66 20.40
C LYS A 484 3.89 -13.85 21.12
N THR A 485 3.14 -14.93 21.40
CA THR A 485 3.69 -16.20 21.91
C THR A 485 4.36 -17.01 20.81
N TRP A 486 3.92 -16.84 19.55
CA TRP A 486 4.65 -17.25 18.36
C TRP A 486 5.30 -16.01 17.74
N LYS A 487 6.60 -16.06 17.46
CA LYS A 487 7.35 -14.94 16.88
C LYS A 487 8.05 -15.37 15.59
N LEU A 488 7.99 -14.52 14.58
CA LEU A 488 8.77 -14.68 13.34
C LEU A 488 10.16 -14.07 13.57
N PRO A 489 11.25 -14.83 13.44
CA PRO A 489 12.61 -14.29 13.56
C PRO A 489 12.95 -13.40 12.37
N ASP A 490 13.96 -12.55 12.54
CA ASP A 490 14.49 -11.75 11.45
C ASP A 490 15.21 -12.60 10.41
N ILE A 491 15.28 -12.06 9.20
CA ILE A 491 15.98 -12.68 8.07
C ILE A 491 17.49 -12.51 8.26
N GLU A 492 18.25 -13.58 8.12
CA GLU A 492 19.70 -13.62 8.28
C GLU A 492 20.40 -13.63 6.93
N LYS A 493 21.43 -12.79 6.75
CA LYS A 493 22.36 -12.93 5.63
C LYS A 493 23.25 -14.16 5.86
N THR A 494 23.36 -15.03 4.85
CA THR A 494 24.13 -16.28 4.94
C THR A 494 25.42 -16.25 4.16
N ASN A 495 25.56 -15.33 3.21
CA ASN A 495 26.79 -15.08 2.43
C ASN A 495 26.97 -13.60 2.16
#